data_4ba455245866bca89ebd70a4342ce2cf
#
_entry.id   4ba455245866bca89ebd70a4342ce2cf
#
_cell.length_a   1.000
_cell.length_b   1.000
_cell.length_c   1.000
_cell.angle_alpha   90.00
_cell.angle_beta   90.00
_cell.angle_gamma   90.00
#
_symmetry.space_group_name_H-M   'P 1'
#
loop_
_entity.id
_entity.type
_entity.pdbx_description
1 polymer ?
#
loop_
_entity_poly.entity_id
_entity_poly.type
_entity_poly.pdbx_seq_one_letter_code
_entity_poly.pdbx_strand_id
1 'polypeptide(L)'
;MNTLEKWYSVIKSNDLNDLEDLLADDVVFYSPVVYTPQKGKEITKVYLIAAKKVFGEIKTRDIKSVNKNEGPTFRYIKEIVNGNSALLEFETEVDGIYINGVDLISWDERGKITEFKVIVRPLQAVTALHRIMQAVL
;
A
#
# COMPACT_ATOMS: atom_id res chain seq x y z
N MET A 1 -5.41 -9.23 -17.35
CA MET A 1 -4.96 -8.08 -16.52
C MET A 1 -3.48 -8.17 -16.28
N ASN A 2 -2.79 -7.03 -16.37
CA ASN A 2 -1.38 -7.00 -16.00
C ASN A 2 -1.24 -6.86 -14.49
N THR A 3 -0.02 -6.90 -13.99
CA THR A 3 0.25 -6.90 -12.55
C THR A 3 -0.30 -5.65 -11.85
N LEU A 4 -0.12 -4.47 -12.44
CA LEU A 4 -0.61 -3.24 -11.83
C LEU A 4 -2.14 -3.19 -11.81
N GLU A 5 -2.78 -3.65 -12.85
CA GLU A 5 -4.23 -3.70 -12.87
C GLU A 5 -4.76 -4.61 -11.77
N LYS A 6 -4.08 -5.74 -11.56
CA LYS A 6 -4.43 -6.65 -10.48
C LYS A 6 -4.22 -6.01 -9.11
N TRP A 7 -3.11 -5.26 -8.96
CA TRP A 7 -2.85 -4.56 -7.71
C TRP A 7 -3.97 -3.54 -7.42
N TYR A 8 -4.31 -2.72 -8.42
CA TYR A 8 -5.39 -1.75 -8.25
C TYR A 8 -6.72 -2.42 -7.90
N SER A 9 -6.97 -3.56 -8.49
CA SER A 9 -8.18 -4.34 -8.18
C SER A 9 -8.17 -4.81 -6.72
N VAL A 10 -7.03 -5.27 -6.23
CA VAL A 10 -6.88 -5.71 -4.84
C VAL A 10 -7.16 -4.56 -3.86
N ILE A 11 -6.62 -3.37 -4.13
CA ILE A 11 -6.82 -2.26 -3.20
C ILE A 11 -8.24 -1.70 -3.22
N LYS A 12 -8.96 -1.91 -4.30
CA LYS A 12 -10.36 -1.48 -4.38
C LYS A 12 -11.31 -2.51 -3.80
N SER A 13 -10.91 -3.74 -3.79
CA SER A 13 -11.73 -4.86 -3.34
C SER A 13 -11.51 -5.11 -1.86
N ASN A 14 -12.47 -5.70 -1.21
CA ASN A 14 -12.28 -6.20 0.13
C ASN A 14 -11.88 -7.68 0.12
N ASP A 15 -11.70 -8.25 -1.06
CA ASP A 15 -11.34 -9.64 -1.20
C ASP A 15 -9.82 -9.77 -1.22
N LEU A 16 -9.26 -10.23 -0.10
CA LEU A 16 -7.83 -10.37 0.05
C LEU A 16 -7.29 -11.67 -0.55
N ASN A 17 -8.16 -12.52 -1.07
CA ASN A 17 -7.71 -13.75 -1.72
C ASN A 17 -6.92 -13.42 -3.00
N ASP A 18 -7.27 -12.33 -3.65
CA ASP A 18 -6.56 -11.91 -4.86
C ASP A 18 -5.12 -11.51 -4.55
N LEU A 19 -4.85 -11.07 -3.33
CA LEU A 19 -3.50 -10.73 -2.89
C LEU A 19 -2.62 -11.97 -2.84
N GLU A 20 -3.18 -13.09 -2.38
CA GLU A 20 -2.46 -14.36 -2.32
C GLU A 20 -1.91 -14.75 -3.69
N ASP A 21 -2.72 -14.59 -4.73
CA ASP A 21 -2.32 -14.97 -6.06
C ASP A 21 -1.37 -13.97 -6.72
N LEU A 22 -1.37 -12.75 -6.25
CA LEU A 22 -0.58 -11.68 -6.84
C LEU A 22 0.87 -11.67 -6.34
N LEU A 23 1.12 -12.17 -5.13
CA LEU A 23 2.45 -12.15 -4.53
C LEU A 23 3.24 -13.41 -4.88
N ALA A 24 4.52 -13.23 -5.19
CA ALA A 24 5.43 -14.37 -5.32
C ALA A 24 5.66 -14.98 -3.95
N ASP A 25 5.97 -16.28 -3.91
CA ASP A 25 6.21 -16.97 -2.64
C ASP A 25 7.38 -16.37 -1.88
N ASP A 26 8.39 -15.88 -2.59
CA ASP A 26 9.59 -15.28 -2.01
C ASP A 26 9.60 -13.75 -2.03
N VAL A 27 8.44 -13.15 -2.13
CA VAL A 27 8.33 -11.70 -2.13
C VAL A 27 9.01 -11.09 -0.90
N VAL A 28 9.63 -9.91 -1.09
CA VAL A 28 10.22 -9.17 0.01
C VAL A 28 9.48 -7.86 0.18
N PHE A 29 9.07 -7.58 1.40
CA PHE A 29 8.38 -6.33 1.74
C PHE A 29 9.31 -5.44 2.57
N TYR A 30 9.38 -4.17 2.18
CA TYR A 30 10.16 -3.16 2.90
C TYR A 30 9.19 -2.14 3.49
N SER A 31 9.07 -2.17 4.81
CA SER A 31 8.21 -1.26 5.55
C SER A 31 8.81 0.13 5.63
N PRO A 32 8.02 1.19 5.65
CA PRO A 32 8.55 2.54 5.84
C PRO A 32 9.02 2.81 7.26
N VAL A 33 8.68 1.94 8.21
CA VAL A 33 9.00 2.16 9.63
C VAL A 33 9.91 1.11 10.24
N VAL A 34 10.14 -0.01 9.55
CA VAL A 34 11.02 -1.08 10.04
C VAL A 34 12.10 -1.30 9.00
N TYR A 35 13.36 -1.14 9.38
CA TYR A 35 14.46 -1.26 8.43
C TYR A 35 14.66 -2.68 7.90
N THR A 36 14.46 -3.69 8.74
CA THR A 36 14.69 -5.08 8.36
C THR A 36 13.69 -5.54 7.32
N PRO A 37 14.15 -6.05 6.16
CA PRO A 37 13.23 -6.55 5.15
C PRO A 37 12.39 -7.71 5.67
N GLN A 38 11.13 -7.76 5.28
CA GLN A 38 10.21 -8.83 5.66
C GLN A 38 10.12 -9.79 4.48
N LYS A 39 10.63 -11.00 4.66
CA LYS A 39 10.77 -11.96 3.57
C LYS A 39 9.67 -13.00 3.59
N GLY A 40 9.03 -13.17 2.45
CA GLY A 40 8.04 -14.22 2.25
C GLY A 40 6.63 -13.68 2.11
N LYS A 41 5.80 -14.49 1.49
CA LYS A 41 4.41 -14.12 1.17
C LYS A 41 3.57 -13.89 2.43
N GLU A 42 3.69 -14.76 3.42
CA GLU A 42 2.83 -14.68 4.59
C GLU A 42 3.03 -13.39 5.38
N ILE A 43 4.30 -13.02 5.65
CA ILE A 43 4.56 -11.80 6.39
C ILE A 43 4.21 -10.57 5.55
N THR A 44 4.42 -10.63 4.25
CA THR A 44 4.06 -9.53 3.35
C THR A 44 2.55 -9.30 3.36
N LYS A 45 1.77 -10.37 3.31
CA LYS A 45 0.31 -10.27 3.41
C LYS A 45 -0.11 -9.59 4.72
N VAL A 46 0.51 -9.96 5.83
CA VAL A 46 0.20 -9.36 7.13
C VAL A 46 0.40 -7.83 7.07
N TYR A 47 1.53 -7.39 6.53
CA TYR A 47 1.81 -5.96 6.44
C TYR A 47 0.86 -5.23 5.49
N LEU A 48 0.57 -5.82 4.33
CA LEU A 48 -0.32 -5.17 3.36
C LEU A 48 -1.75 -5.11 3.88
N ILE A 49 -2.20 -6.14 4.57
CA ILE A 49 -3.53 -6.15 5.17
C ILE A 49 -3.60 -5.10 6.29
N ALA A 50 -2.56 -5.01 7.11
CA ALA A 50 -2.51 -4.01 8.16
C ALA A 50 -2.52 -2.59 7.58
N ALA A 51 -1.76 -2.36 6.53
CA ALA A 51 -1.74 -1.07 5.84
C ALA A 51 -3.12 -0.71 5.30
N LYS A 52 -3.81 -1.68 4.73
CA LYS A 52 -5.15 -1.44 4.23
C LYS A 52 -6.11 -1.06 5.36
N LYS A 53 -5.95 -1.61 6.54
CA LYS A 53 -6.77 -1.21 7.68
C LYS A 53 -6.46 0.20 8.14
N VAL A 54 -5.18 0.57 8.14
CA VAL A 54 -4.74 1.90 8.58
C VAL A 54 -5.21 2.99 7.62
N PHE A 55 -5.06 2.74 6.31
CA PHE A 55 -5.51 3.66 5.28
C PHE A 55 -6.95 3.39 4.89
N GLY A 56 -7.59 2.60 5.63
CA GLY A 56 -8.59 1.82 5.12
C GLY A 56 -9.86 2.30 4.78
N GLU A 57 -10.09 3.24 5.32
CA GLU A 57 -11.34 3.68 4.94
C GLU A 57 -11.24 4.45 3.69
N ILE A 58 -10.14 4.26 3.09
CA ILE A 58 -9.95 4.47 1.76
C ILE A 58 -11.07 4.15 0.96
N LYS A 59 -11.87 3.47 1.48
CA LYS A 59 -12.95 3.12 0.82
C LYS A 59 -13.49 4.20 0.11
N THR A 60 -13.53 4.01 -0.98
CA THR A 60 -14.55 4.41 -1.82
C THR A 60 -15.61 5.15 -1.10
N ARG A 61 -15.31 6.28 -0.66
CA ARG A 61 -16.31 7.22 -0.45
C ARG A 61 -16.92 7.47 -1.78
N ASP A 62 -18.17 7.28 -1.83
CA ASP A 62 -18.96 7.73 -2.95
C ASP A 62 -18.65 9.21 -3.12
N ILE A 63 -18.20 9.57 -4.28
CA ILE A 63 -17.89 10.93 -4.61
C ILE A 63 -19.05 11.86 -4.29
N LYS A 64 -20.26 11.37 -4.42
CA LYS A 64 -21.44 12.16 -4.16
C LYS A 64 -21.66 12.48 -2.69
N SER A 65 -21.04 11.71 -1.81
CA SER A 65 -21.16 11.91 -0.40
C SER A 65 -19.94 12.56 0.21
N VAL A 66 -19.03 13.05 -0.60
CA VAL A 66 -17.85 13.69 -0.09
C VAL A 66 -18.25 14.94 0.65
N ASN A 67 -18.05 14.90 1.94
CA ASN A 67 -18.29 16.02 2.80
C ASN A 67 -16.95 16.71 2.98
N LYS A 68 -16.96 18.01 2.89
CA LYS A 68 -15.74 18.80 3.06
C LYS A 68 -15.09 18.60 4.42
N ASN A 69 -15.85 18.11 5.38
CA ASN A 69 -15.32 17.88 6.72
C ASN A 69 -14.67 16.52 6.87
N GLU A 70 -14.76 15.68 5.85
CA GLU A 70 -14.12 14.39 5.88
C GLU A 70 -12.74 14.56 5.28
N GLY A 71 -11.73 14.11 5.96
CA GLY A 71 -10.37 14.23 5.49
C GLY A 71 -10.15 13.51 4.16
N PRO A 72 -9.03 13.73 3.52
CA PRO A 72 -8.70 13.06 2.27
C PRO A 72 -8.62 11.57 2.46
N THR A 73 -9.04 10.84 1.47
CA THR A 73 -8.86 9.39 1.45
C THR A 73 -7.55 9.08 0.75
N PHE A 74 -7.08 7.86 0.91
CA PHE A 74 -5.91 7.38 0.20
C PHE A 74 -6.15 7.46 -1.31
N ARG A 75 -5.18 7.96 -2.05
CA ARG A 75 -5.25 7.97 -3.50
C ARG A 75 -3.85 7.96 -4.10
N TYR A 76 -3.73 7.30 -5.23
CA TYR A 76 -2.52 7.38 -6.03
C TYR A 76 -2.60 8.62 -6.92
N ILE A 77 -1.52 9.39 -6.96
CA ILE A 77 -1.47 10.63 -7.72
C ILE A 77 -0.44 10.60 -8.86
N LYS A 78 0.38 9.57 -8.92
CA LYS A 78 1.38 9.44 -9.99
C LYS A 78 1.74 7.98 -10.18
N GLU A 79 1.88 7.57 -11.42
CA GLU A 79 2.30 6.23 -11.78
C GLU A 79 3.44 6.32 -12.80
N ILE A 80 4.55 5.69 -12.50
CA ILE A 80 5.67 5.58 -13.42
C ILE A 80 5.98 4.10 -13.56
N VAL A 81 5.98 3.59 -14.79
CA VAL A 81 6.23 2.18 -15.06
C VAL A 81 7.42 2.06 -15.98
N ASN A 82 8.33 1.16 -15.65
CA ASN A 82 9.45 0.85 -16.50
C ASN A 82 9.71 -0.66 -16.42
N GLY A 83 9.45 -1.36 -17.51
CA GLY A 83 9.61 -2.82 -17.52
C GLY A 83 8.70 -3.48 -16.49
N ASN A 84 9.30 -4.26 -15.62
CA ASN A 84 8.59 -4.99 -14.57
C ASN A 84 8.66 -4.28 -13.21
N SER A 85 8.77 -2.97 -13.23
CA SER A 85 8.79 -2.16 -12.01
C SER A 85 7.91 -0.96 -12.16
N ALA A 86 7.33 -0.51 -11.06
CA ALA A 86 6.49 0.67 -11.05
C ALA A 86 6.70 1.47 -9.77
N LEU A 87 6.56 2.79 -9.90
CA LEU A 87 6.50 3.69 -8.76
C LEU A 87 5.10 4.28 -8.74
N LEU A 88 4.41 4.09 -7.63
CA LEU A 88 3.07 4.63 -7.43
C LEU A 88 3.12 5.60 -6.27
N GLU A 89 3.00 6.87 -6.57
CA GLU A 89 3.00 7.89 -5.53
C GLU A 89 1.59 8.05 -4.98
N PHE A 90 1.48 8.10 -3.66
CA PHE A 90 0.17 8.26 -3.01
C PHE A 90 0.19 9.39 -2.01
N GLU A 91 -1.01 9.84 -1.66
CA GLU A 91 -1.19 10.73 -0.55
C GLU A 91 -2.44 10.35 0.20
N THR A 92 -2.42 10.60 1.49
CA THR A 92 -3.54 10.32 2.38
C THR A 92 -3.39 11.14 3.66
N GLU A 93 -4.32 11.00 4.55
CA GLU A 93 -4.25 11.61 5.86
C GLU A 93 -4.72 10.57 6.88
N VAL A 94 -3.98 10.45 7.98
CA VAL A 94 -4.32 9.53 9.06
C VAL A 94 -4.19 10.30 10.38
N ASP A 95 -5.25 10.32 11.17
CA ASP A 95 -5.28 11.03 12.46
C ASP A 95 -4.84 12.50 12.32
N GLY A 96 -5.28 13.15 11.25
CA GLY A 96 -4.98 14.56 11.02
C GLY A 96 -3.57 14.81 10.47
N ILE A 97 -2.79 13.76 10.20
CA ILE A 97 -1.43 13.91 9.72
C ILE A 97 -1.40 13.56 8.23
N TYR A 98 -0.92 14.50 7.44
CA TYR A 98 -0.78 14.30 6.00
C TYR A 98 0.39 13.39 5.70
N ILE A 99 0.18 12.42 4.83
CA ILE A 99 1.17 11.42 4.46
C ILE A 99 1.32 11.41 2.95
N ASN A 100 2.55 11.53 2.50
CA ASN A 100 2.90 11.35 1.10
C ASN A 100 3.92 10.23 1.01
N GLY A 101 3.71 9.32 0.10
CA GLY A 101 4.63 8.20 -0.04
C GLY A 101 4.66 7.63 -1.42
N VAL A 102 5.51 6.62 -1.59
CA VAL A 102 5.58 5.87 -2.84
C VAL A 102 5.62 4.40 -2.54
N ASP A 103 4.95 3.63 -3.37
CA ASP A 103 5.07 2.19 -3.41
C ASP A 103 5.97 1.87 -4.61
N LEU A 104 7.11 1.23 -4.36
CA LEU A 104 7.99 0.73 -5.40
C LEU A 104 7.73 -0.76 -5.52
N ILE A 105 7.20 -1.18 -6.65
CA ILE A 105 6.75 -2.54 -6.85
C ILE A 105 7.49 -3.15 -8.02
N SER A 106 8.01 -4.36 -7.83
CA SER A 106 8.63 -5.11 -8.93
C SER A 106 7.98 -6.48 -9.02
N TRP A 107 7.92 -7.04 -10.21
CA TRP A 107 7.30 -8.34 -10.42
C TRP A 107 8.12 -9.16 -11.40
N ASP A 108 7.89 -10.49 -11.39
CA ASP A 108 8.59 -11.41 -12.25
C ASP A 108 7.84 -11.60 -13.58
N GLU A 109 8.37 -12.47 -14.43
CA GLU A 109 7.80 -12.71 -15.75
C GLU A 109 6.41 -13.32 -15.71
N ARG A 110 6.05 -13.93 -14.60
CA ARG A 110 4.73 -14.49 -14.41
C ARG A 110 3.74 -13.47 -13.87
N GLY A 111 4.21 -12.24 -13.63
CA GLY A 111 3.36 -11.18 -13.10
C GLY A 111 3.19 -11.22 -11.59
N LYS A 112 4.02 -12.03 -10.89
CA LYS A 112 3.95 -12.10 -9.43
C LYS A 112 4.85 -11.04 -8.82
N ILE A 113 4.34 -10.32 -7.83
CA ILE A 113 5.12 -9.29 -7.16
C ILE A 113 6.25 -9.92 -6.35
N THR A 114 7.47 -9.52 -6.63
CA THR A 114 8.67 -10.03 -5.97
C THR A 114 9.24 -9.06 -4.96
N GLU A 115 8.93 -7.77 -5.10
CA GLU A 115 9.41 -6.76 -4.17
C GLU A 115 8.35 -5.67 -4.01
N PHE A 116 8.10 -5.28 -2.78
CA PHE A 116 7.16 -4.21 -2.48
C PHE A 116 7.79 -3.33 -1.40
N LYS A 117 8.21 -2.13 -1.78
CA LYS A 117 8.87 -1.21 -0.87
C LYS A 117 8.04 0.05 -0.70
N VAL A 118 7.85 0.46 0.54
CA VAL A 118 7.07 1.66 0.85
C VAL A 118 7.99 2.71 1.45
N ILE A 119 8.00 3.91 0.88
CA ILE A 119 8.77 5.04 1.38
C ILE A 119 7.79 6.16 1.68
N VAL A 120 7.92 6.79 2.82
CA VAL A 120 6.95 7.77 3.31
C VAL A 120 7.64 9.03 3.82
N ARG A 121 7.02 10.16 3.61
CA ARG A 121 7.40 11.44 4.17
C ARG A 121 6.17 12.15 4.74
N PRO A 122 6.31 13.15 5.63
CA PRO A 122 7.51 13.57 6.34
C PRO A 122 7.75 12.72 7.59
N LEU A 123 8.75 13.06 8.40
CA LEU A 123 9.05 12.33 9.62
C LEU A 123 7.84 12.13 10.51
N GLN A 124 7.04 13.15 10.65
CA GLN A 124 5.81 13.11 11.44
C GLN A 124 4.86 11.99 10.96
N ALA A 125 4.78 11.79 9.65
CA ALA A 125 3.97 10.72 9.08
C ALA A 125 4.57 9.35 9.41
N VAL A 126 5.90 9.21 9.34
CA VAL A 126 6.57 7.96 9.67
C VAL A 126 6.33 7.60 11.13
N THR A 127 6.44 8.58 12.02
CA THR A 127 6.21 8.38 13.45
C THR A 127 4.77 7.95 13.72
N ALA A 128 3.80 8.61 13.08
CA ALA A 128 2.40 8.26 13.24
C ALA A 128 2.11 6.85 12.74
N LEU A 129 2.65 6.49 11.58
CA LEU A 129 2.47 5.15 11.04
C LEU A 129 3.06 4.08 11.94
N HIS A 130 4.25 4.34 12.49
CA HIS A 130 4.88 3.39 13.40
C HIS A 130 3.96 3.10 14.59
N ARG A 131 3.44 4.14 15.21
CA ARG A 131 2.55 3.99 16.36
C ARG A 131 1.28 3.24 16.00
N ILE A 132 0.67 3.58 14.87
CA ILE A 132 -0.59 3.00 14.45
C ILE A 132 -0.41 1.54 14.02
N MET A 133 0.64 1.25 13.28
CA MET A 133 0.92 -0.10 12.82
C MET A 133 1.21 -1.04 13.99
N GLN A 134 1.86 -0.56 15.03
CA GLN A 134 2.08 -1.36 16.23
C GLN A 134 0.77 -1.80 16.88
N ALA A 135 -0.24 -0.98 16.80
CA ALA A 135 -1.54 -1.31 17.39
C ALA A 135 -2.33 -2.29 16.54
N VAL A 136 -2.03 -2.39 15.25
CA VAL A 136 -2.78 -3.23 14.31
C VAL A 136 -2.11 -4.58 14.09
N LEU A 137 -0.80 -4.64 14.17
CA LEU A 137 -0.06 -5.89 13.91
C LEU A 137 -0.05 -6.86 15.12
#